data_d863af0395c9980bc0ade93096d0b2b8
#
_entry.id   d863af0395c9980bc0ade93096d0b2b8
#
_cell.length_a   1.000
_cell.length_b   1.000
_cell.length_c   1.000
_cell.angle_alpha   90.00
_cell.angle_beta   90.00
_cell.angle_gamma   90.00
#
_symmetry.space_group_name_H-M   'P 1'
#
loop_
_entity.id
_entity.type
_entity.pdbx_description
1 polymer ?
#
loop_
_entity_poly.entity_id
_entity_poly.type
_entity_poly.pdbx_seq_one_letter_code
_entity_poly.pdbx_strand_id
1 'polypeptide(L)'
;MARVPRNVITVSPPNLDRTGFLSLEQGLAGPDLPTGRDWLIDRLTEGLQVRMLRPPLRGFIEFIPGRATWRPIRQADQSVVIECLRVDATAGRSVGIGALLRVAEDWARYYGFSSLLMLLRNTDDPDMRAELRRQSYRVVDQTLGGMQLWGLVLQGPVALPLLPQDWRSRAAQLGPGLVIQTLGHGDRNRSRAETLLTMGREAGVLSRLDHIRTAEQARTRLACPDAMSCVALDGEIVGKSAWSVMQLWQEIRRRKRL
;
A
#
# COMPACT_ATOMS: atom_id res chain seq x y z
N MET A 1 -24.02 2.06 -12.28
CA MET A 1 -22.76 2.67 -11.77
C MET A 1 -23.01 3.27 -10.40
N ALA A 2 -22.12 3.04 -9.43
CA ALA A 2 -22.20 3.71 -8.14
C ALA A 2 -22.16 5.24 -8.33
N ARG A 3 -22.99 5.96 -7.58
CA ARG A 3 -23.11 7.41 -7.70
C ARG A 3 -21.83 8.08 -7.19
N VAL A 4 -21.16 8.86 -8.02
CA VAL A 4 -19.99 9.64 -7.61
C VAL A 4 -20.45 11.06 -7.23
N PRO A 5 -20.10 11.56 -6.03
CA PRO A 5 -20.43 12.91 -5.61
C PRO A 5 -19.84 13.97 -6.57
N ARG A 6 -20.52 15.13 -6.71
CA ARG A 6 -20.09 16.20 -7.63
C ARG A 6 -18.69 16.75 -7.33
N ASN A 7 -18.24 16.66 -6.10
CA ASN A 7 -16.92 17.12 -5.65
C ASN A 7 -15.80 16.08 -5.84
N VAL A 8 -16.09 14.96 -6.50
CA VAL A 8 -15.13 13.88 -6.76
C VAL A 8 -14.99 13.63 -8.25
N ILE A 9 -13.78 13.36 -8.69
CA ILE A 9 -13.43 12.95 -10.06
C ILE A 9 -13.10 11.45 -10.04
N THR A 10 -13.66 10.70 -10.97
CA THR A 10 -13.20 9.34 -11.28
C THR A 10 -12.02 9.42 -12.25
N VAL A 11 -10.88 8.86 -11.86
CA VAL A 11 -9.73 8.70 -12.72
C VAL A 11 -9.83 7.37 -13.45
N SER A 12 -9.56 7.38 -14.74
CA SER A 12 -9.64 6.21 -15.63
C SER A 12 -8.59 6.34 -16.73
N PRO A 13 -8.19 5.26 -17.43
CA PRO A 13 -7.19 5.34 -18.48
C PRO A 13 -7.48 6.45 -19.54
N PRO A 14 -8.72 6.65 -20.03
CA PRO A 14 -9.00 7.68 -21.02
C PRO A 14 -8.87 9.13 -20.54
N ASN A 15 -8.93 9.37 -19.22
CA ASN A 15 -8.86 10.73 -18.67
C ASN A 15 -7.66 10.99 -17.76
N LEU A 16 -6.79 10.00 -17.54
CA LEU A 16 -5.67 10.06 -16.60
C LEU A 16 -4.83 11.34 -16.81
N ASP A 17 -4.38 11.60 -18.03
CA ASP A 17 -3.50 12.73 -18.34
C ASP A 17 -4.21 14.09 -18.19
N ARG A 18 -5.53 14.13 -18.31
CA ARG A 18 -6.34 15.35 -18.22
C ARG A 18 -6.80 15.70 -16.81
N THR A 19 -6.82 14.72 -15.91
CA THR A 19 -7.30 14.92 -14.54
C THR A 19 -6.30 15.64 -13.64
N GLY A 20 -5.02 15.65 -14.01
CA GLY A 20 -3.94 16.12 -13.15
C GLY A 20 -3.62 15.16 -11.99
N PHE A 21 -4.13 13.94 -12.03
CA PHE A 21 -3.93 12.95 -10.96
C PHE A 21 -2.46 12.65 -10.70
N LEU A 22 -1.66 12.40 -11.74
CA LEU A 22 -0.24 12.08 -11.59
C LEU A 22 0.53 13.20 -10.87
N SER A 23 0.23 14.46 -11.20
CA SER A 23 0.84 15.61 -10.51
C SER A 23 0.36 15.75 -9.06
N LEU A 24 -0.92 15.45 -8.79
CA LEU A 24 -1.47 15.45 -7.44
C LEU A 24 -0.82 14.36 -6.59
N GLU A 25 -0.75 13.15 -7.11
CA GLU A 25 -0.13 12.00 -6.47
C GLU A 25 1.33 12.31 -6.12
N GLN A 26 2.10 12.79 -7.09
CA GLN A 26 3.49 13.19 -6.90
C GLN A 26 3.66 14.25 -5.80
N GLY A 27 2.78 15.23 -5.76
CA GLY A 27 2.80 16.30 -4.74
C GLY A 27 2.41 15.84 -3.35
N LEU A 28 1.51 14.86 -3.21
CA LEU A 28 1.01 14.36 -1.93
C LEU A 28 1.76 13.12 -1.40
N ALA A 29 2.43 12.38 -2.27
CA ALA A 29 3.15 11.17 -1.88
C ALA A 29 4.42 11.45 -1.05
N GLY A 30 4.86 12.69 -0.99
CA GLY A 30 6.11 13.05 -0.35
C GLY A 30 7.33 12.43 -1.07
N PRO A 31 8.41 12.15 -0.36
CA PRO A 31 9.57 11.51 -0.97
C PRO A 31 9.33 10.06 -1.42
N ASP A 32 8.18 9.48 -1.10
CA ASP A 32 7.83 8.11 -1.42
C ASP A 32 6.82 8.06 -2.58
N LEU A 33 7.30 8.07 -3.80
CA LEU A 33 6.71 7.54 -5.01
C LEU A 33 5.73 8.39 -5.85
N PRO A 34 6.09 8.73 -7.05
CA PRO A 34 5.11 8.71 -8.14
C PRO A 34 4.93 7.27 -8.62
N THR A 35 3.70 6.81 -8.68
CA THR A 35 3.31 5.60 -9.40
C THR A 35 3.66 5.77 -10.88
N GLY A 36 4.35 4.81 -11.46
CA GLY A 36 4.62 4.86 -12.90
C GLY A 36 3.30 4.83 -13.68
N ARG A 37 3.17 5.69 -14.71
CA ARG A 37 1.94 5.80 -15.51
C ARG A 37 1.46 4.46 -16.05
N ASP A 38 2.36 3.69 -16.62
CA ASP A 38 2.02 2.40 -17.23
C ASP A 38 1.57 1.39 -16.17
N TRP A 39 2.25 1.35 -15.03
CA TRP A 39 1.83 0.52 -13.91
C TRP A 39 0.42 0.90 -13.42
N LEU A 40 0.10 2.19 -13.32
CA LEU A 40 -1.24 2.65 -12.92
C LEU A 40 -2.30 2.21 -13.93
N ILE A 41 -2.02 2.29 -15.22
CA ILE A 41 -2.93 1.83 -16.29
C ILE A 41 -3.19 0.33 -16.14
N ASP A 42 -2.15 -0.48 -15.94
CA ASP A 42 -2.29 -1.91 -15.70
C ASP A 42 -3.16 -2.20 -14.46
N ARG A 43 -2.94 -1.49 -13.37
CA ARG A 43 -3.74 -1.62 -12.16
C ARG A 43 -5.20 -1.21 -12.35
N LEU A 44 -5.46 -0.13 -13.10
CA LEU A 44 -6.83 0.29 -13.45
C LEU A 44 -7.57 -0.80 -14.25
N THR A 45 -6.85 -1.52 -15.14
CA THR A 45 -7.45 -2.66 -15.88
C THR A 45 -7.70 -3.87 -15.00
N GLU A 46 -6.93 -4.08 -13.93
CA GLU A 46 -7.17 -5.12 -12.92
C GLU A 46 -8.30 -4.77 -11.94
N GLY A 47 -8.88 -3.57 -12.03
CA GLY A 47 -10.02 -3.14 -11.23
C GLY A 47 -9.69 -2.10 -10.17
N LEU A 48 -8.48 -1.56 -10.13
CA LEU A 48 -8.15 -0.42 -9.25
C LEU A 48 -9.11 0.73 -9.55
N GLN A 49 -9.65 1.30 -8.50
CA GLN A 49 -10.49 2.48 -8.55
C GLN A 49 -9.72 3.65 -7.98
N VAL A 50 -9.64 4.74 -8.74
CA VAL A 50 -9.03 5.99 -8.29
C VAL A 50 -10.07 7.08 -8.24
N ARG A 51 -10.20 7.75 -7.10
CA ARG A 51 -11.09 8.89 -6.91
C ARG A 51 -10.30 10.06 -6.36
N MET A 52 -10.51 11.22 -6.93
CA MET A 52 -9.78 12.45 -6.61
C MET A 52 -10.77 13.54 -6.20
N LEU A 53 -10.44 14.31 -5.15
CA LEU A 53 -11.21 15.49 -4.75
C LEU A 53 -11.03 16.62 -5.77
N ARG A 54 -12.11 17.38 -6.01
CA ARG A 54 -12.03 18.64 -6.74
C ARG A 54 -11.55 19.76 -5.83
N PRO A 55 -10.87 20.79 -6.36
CA PRO A 55 -10.57 21.99 -5.61
C PRO A 55 -11.81 22.55 -4.88
N PRO A 56 -11.65 23.18 -3.69
CA PRO A 56 -10.38 23.60 -3.08
C PRO A 56 -9.65 22.48 -2.31
N LEU A 57 -10.30 21.35 -2.01
CA LEU A 57 -9.65 20.24 -1.34
C LEU A 57 -8.78 19.47 -2.33
N ARG A 58 -7.61 19.03 -1.86
CA ARG A 58 -6.66 18.21 -2.63
C ARG A 58 -6.50 16.87 -1.94
N GLY A 59 -6.76 15.80 -2.66
CA GLY A 59 -6.63 14.46 -2.12
C GLY A 59 -7.16 13.40 -3.08
N PHE A 60 -6.81 12.16 -2.80
CA PHE A 60 -7.27 11.01 -3.57
C PHE A 60 -7.36 9.77 -2.71
N ILE A 61 -8.11 8.79 -3.20
CA ILE A 61 -8.18 7.44 -2.68
C ILE A 61 -8.02 6.45 -3.83
N GLU A 62 -7.26 5.40 -3.55
CA GLU A 62 -7.09 4.22 -4.39
C GLU A 62 -7.63 3.00 -3.65
N PHE A 63 -8.50 2.25 -4.29
CA PHE A 63 -9.05 1.04 -3.72
C PHE A 63 -9.33 -0.01 -4.80
N ILE A 64 -9.26 -1.28 -4.43
CA ILE A 64 -9.33 -2.40 -5.36
C ILE A 64 -10.10 -3.58 -4.74
N PRO A 65 -10.78 -4.42 -5.54
CA PRO A 65 -11.27 -5.71 -5.05
C PRO A 65 -10.18 -6.53 -4.39
N GLY A 66 -10.45 -7.11 -3.24
CA GLY A 66 -9.45 -7.81 -2.44
C GLY A 66 -8.78 -8.98 -3.15
N ARG A 67 -9.47 -9.62 -4.12
CA ARG A 67 -8.85 -10.65 -4.98
C ARG A 67 -7.69 -10.14 -5.83
N ALA A 68 -7.69 -8.83 -6.14
CA ALA A 68 -6.66 -8.18 -6.96
C ALA A 68 -5.72 -7.28 -6.14
N THR A 69 -5.86 -7.22 -4.80
CA THR A 69 -4.96 -6.46 -3.95
C THR A 69 -3.56 -7.05 -3.94
N TRP A 70 -2.57 -6.17 -3.93
CA TRP A 70 -1.18 -6.54 -3.74
C TRP A 70 -0.76 -6.47 -2.26
N ARG A 71 -1.74 -6.16 -1.37
CA ARG A 71 -1.52 -6.24 0.09
C ARG A 71 -1.55 -7.70 0.54
N PRO A 72 -0.68 -8.09 1.45
CA PRO A 72 -0.65 -9.46 1.96
C PRO A 72 -1.79 -9.70 2.98
N ILE A 73 -3.03 -9.66 2.50
CA ILE A 73 -4.23 -9.88 3.32
C ILE A 73 -4.84 -11.22 2.91
N ARG A 74 -5.11 -12.08 3.88
CA ARG A 74 -5.77 -13.37 3.65
C ARG A 74 -7.28 -13.20 3.63
N GLN A 75 -7.97 -13.99 2.82
CA GLN A 75 -9.45 -14.05 2.75
C GLN A 75 -10.11 -12.70 2.40
N ALA A 76 -9.44 -11.89 1.58
CA ALA A 76 -9.94 -10.58 1.20
C ALA A 76 -10.89 -10.59 -0.04
N ASP A 77 -11.21 -11.74 -0.61
CA ASP A 77 -11.91 -11.84 -1.92
C ASP A 77 -13.27 -11.14 -1.94
N GLN A 78 -13.99 -11.16 -0.82
CA GLN A 78 -15.28 -10.49 -0.64
C GLN A 78 -15.16 -9.05 -0.12
N SER A 79 -13.95 -8.52 -0.06
CA SER A 79 -13.66 -7.20 0.48
C SER A 79 -13.15 -6.26 -0.60
N VAL A 80 -13.22 -4.97 -0.32
CA VAL A 80 -12.47 -3.94 -1.04
C VAL A 80 -11.29 -3.51 -0.16
N VAL A 81 -10.12 -3.38 -0.74
CA VAL A 81 -8.92 -2.93 -0.04
C VAL A 81 -8.56 -1.52 -0.48
N ILE A 82 -8.47 -0.60 0.47
CA ILE A 82 -7.95 0.74 0.26
C ILE A 82 -6.42 0.65 0.22
N GLU A 83 -5.86 0.86 -0.96
CA GLU A 83 -4.42 0.79 -1.20
C GLU A 83 -3.70 2.06 -0.76
N CYS A 84 -4.32 3.20 -1.04
CA CYS A 84 -3.80 4.52 -0.68
C CYS A 84 -4.94 5.49 -0.41
N LEU A 85 -4.78 6.34 0.60
CA LEU A 85 -5.62 7.50 0.83
C LEU A 85 -4.73 8.65 1.27
N ARG A 86 -4.75 9.75 0.52
CA ARG A 86 -3.98 10.96 0.79
C ARG A 86 -4.88 12.18 0.68
N VAL A 87 -4.79 13.06 1.64
CA VAL A 87 -5.44 14.37 1.63
C VAL A 87 -4.44 15.37 2.16
N ASP A 88 -4.35 16.52 1.50
CA ASP A 88 -3.44 17.59 1.87
C ASP A 88 -3.69 18.06 3.32
N ALA A 89 -2.62 18.45 4.01
CA ALA A 89 -2.64 18.88 5.41
C ALA A 89 -3.20 20.31 5.57
N THR A 90 -4.37 20.57 4.98
CA THR A 90 -5.05 21.88 5.02
C THR A 90 -6.29 21.85 5.94
N ALA A 91 -6.82 23.01 6.21
CA ALA A 91 -8.14 23.14 6.86
C ALA A 91 -9.19 22.34 6.04
N GLY A 92 -9.90 21.43 6.70
CA GLY A 92 -10.85 20.53 6.03
C GLY A 92 -10.31 19.15 5.65
N ARG A 93 -9.07 18.79 6.01
CA ARG A 93 -8.47 17.49 5.77
C ARG A 93 -9.35 16.32 6.20
N SER A 94 -9.90 16.38 7.41
CA SER A 94 -10.81 15.34 7.93
C SER A 94 -12.07 15.21 7.09
N VAL A 95 -12.63 16.32 6.59
CA VAL A 95 -13.79 16.31 5.67
C VAL A 95 -13.42 15.63 4.36
N GLY A 96 -12.23 15.90 3.83
CA GLY A 96 -11.71 15.27 2.61
C GLY A 96 -11.51 13.76 2.77
N ILE A 97 -10.88 13.33 3.87
CA ILE A 97 -10.72 11.91 4.22
C ILE A 97 -12.09 11.24 4.27
N GLY A 98 -13.02 11.81 5.03
CA GLY A 98 -14.36 11.28 5.19
C GLY A 98 -15.15 11.19 3.88
N ALA A 99 -15.00 12.16 3.00
CA ALA A 99 -15.65 12.15 1.69
C ALA A 99 -15.10 11.01 0.80
N LEU A 100 -13.80 10.81 0.79
CA LEU A 100 -13.15 9.76 -0.01
C LEU A 100 -13.49 8.36 0.53
N LEU A 101 -13.51 8.17 1.85
CA LEU A 101 -13.91 6.89 2.45
C LEU A 101 -15.36 6.55 2.08
N ARG A 102 -16.29 7.50 2.18
CA ARG A 102 -17.69 7.28 1.77
C ARG A 102 -17.83 6.89 0.30
N VAL A 103 -17.02 7.47 -0.59
CA VAL A 103 -17.05 7.09 -2.01
C VAL A 103 -16.61 5.65 -2.22
N ALA A 104 -15.60 5.20 -1.51
CA ALA A 104 -15.18 3.80 -1.55
C ALA A 104 -16.23 2.87 -0.95
N GLU A 105 -16.87 3.29 0.15
CA GLU A 105 -17.97 2.56 0.81
C GLU A 105 -19.17 2.41 -0.11
N ASP A 106 -19.66 3.50 -0.72
CA ASP A 106 -20.79 3.49 -1.66
C ASP A 106 -20.50 2.58 -2.87
N TRP A 107 -19.27 2.64 -3.38
CA TRP A 107 -18.83 1.76 -4.46
C TRP A 107 -18.84 0.29 -4.03
N ALA A 108 -18.29 -0.02 -2.87
CA ALA A 108 -18.21 -1.37 -2.36
C ALA A 108 -19.62 -1.96 -2.11
N ARG A 109 -20.53 -1.18 -1.51
CA ARG A 109 -21.95 -1.58 -1.32
C ARG A 109 -22.66 -1.82 -2.64
N TYR A 110 -22.47 -0.93 -3.61
CA TYR A 110 -23.09 -1.06 -4.92
C TYR A 110 -22.70 -2.34 -5.65
N TYR A 111 -21.43 -2.76 -5.52
CA TYR A 111 -20.92 -3.99 -6.13
C TYR A 111 -21.03 -5.23 -5.24
N GLY A 112 -21.71 -5.13 -4.10
CA GLY A 112 -22.01 -6.27 -3.22
C GLY A 112 -20.85 -6.78 -2.38
N PHE A 113 -19.81 -5.98 -2.16
CA PHE A 113 -18.73 -6.36 -1.26
C PHE A 113 -19.17 -6.33 0.20
N SER A 114 -18.61 -7.22 1.00
CA SER A 114 -19.01 -7.40 2.40
C SER A 114 -18.28 -6.47 3.35
N SER A 115 -17.08 -5.99 2.99
CA SER A 115 -16.29 -5.11 3.84
C SER A 115 -15.32 -4.22 3.07
N LEU A 116 -14.90 -3.13 3.72
CA LEU A 116 -13.73 -2.32 3.33
C LEU A 116 -12.59 -2.55 4.31
N LEU A 117 -11.38 -2.59 3.77
CA LEU A 117 -10.15 -2.83 4.52
C LEU A 117 -9.12 -1.75 4.23
N MET A 118 -8.32 -1.39 5.22
CA MET A 118 -7.18 -0.49 5.07
C MET A 118 -6.04 -0.92 5.99
N LEU A 119 -4.81 -0.94 5.46
CA LEU A 119 -3.61 -1.18 6.26
C LEU A 119 -3.00 0.16 6.70
N LEU A 120 -2.79 0.31 7.99
CA LEU A 120 -2.10 1.46 8.60
C LEU A 120 -1.13 0.99 9.68
N ARG A 121 -0.03 1.71 9.85
CA ARG A 121 0.79 1.54 11.06
C ARG A 121 0.13 2.25 12.24
N ASN A 122 0.34 1.74 13.44
CA ASN A 122 -0.17 2.38 14.66
C ASN A 122 0.48 3.76 14.93
N THR A 123 1.61 4.07 14.29
CA THR A 123 2.30 5.37 14.36
C THR A 123 1.94 6.32 13.22
N ASP A 124 1.21 5.84 12.21
CA ASP A 124 0.81 6.66 11.08
C ASP A 124 -0.29 7.65 11.49
N ASP A 125 -0.48 8.62 10.66
CA ASP A 125 -1.52 9.65 10.57
C ASP A 125 -2.66 9.58 11.62
N PRO A 126 -2.59 10.37 12.72
CA PRO A 126 -3.60 10.34 13.77
C PRO A 126 -4.98 10.81 13.28
N ASP A 127 -5.03 11.75 12.32
CA ASP A 127 -6.28 12.25 11.76
C ASP A 127 -6.99 11.17 10.94
N MET A 128 -6.21 10.40 10.17
CA MET A 128 -6.74 9.25 9.43
C MET A 128 -7.38 8.23 10.38
N ARG A 129 -6.70 7.89 11.46
CA ARG A 129 -7.24 6.94 12.45
C ARG A 129 -8.48 7.48 13.17
N ALA A 130 -8.50 8.77 13.50
CA ALA A 130 -9.68 9.41 14.10
C ALA A 130 -10.87 9.35 13.14
N GLU A 131 -10.63 9.62 11.85
CA GLU A 131 -11.66 9.57 10.82
C GLU A 131 -12.18 8.15 10.58
N LEU A 132 -11.29 7.16 10.51
CA LEU A 132 -11.68 5.75 10.39
C LEU A 132 -12.59 5.35 11.55
N ARG A 133 -12.24 5.69 12.81
CA ARG A 133 -13.10 5.41 13.98
C ARG A 133 -14.46 6.09 13.86
N ARG A 134 -14.48 7.35 13.42
CA ARG A 134 -15.72 8.12 13.23
C ARG A 134 -16.64 7.48 12.21
N GLN A 135 -16.09 6.83 11.19
CA GLN A 135 -16.83 6.07 10.18
C GLN A 135 -16.98 4.58 10.52
N SER A 136 -16.85 4.24 11.80
CA SER A 136 -17.10 2.89 12.34
C SER A 136 -16.12 1.80 11.86
N TYR A 137 -14.97 2.18 11.29
CA TYR A 137 -13.91 1.22 11.09
C TYR A 137 -13.32 0.79 12.42
N ARG A 138 -12.91 -0.45 12.51
CA ARG A 138 -12.27 -1.04 13.69
C ARG A 138 -10.99 -1.78 13.28
N VAL A 139 -10.05 -1.87 14.20
CA VAL A 139 -8.88 -2.76 14.02
C VAL A 139 -9.39 -4.18 14.12
N VAL A 140 -9.26 -4.94 13.04
CA VAL A 140 -9.71 -6.34 12.95
C VAL A 140 -8.56 -7.32 13.15
N ASP A 141 -7.33 -6.89 12.85
CA ASP A 141 -6.12 -7.65 13.08
C ASP A 141 -4.90 -6.73 13.16
N GLN A 142 -3.81 -7.22 13.75
CA GLN A 142 -2.55 -6.46 13.81
C GLN A 142 -1.33 -7.38 13.89
N THR A 143 -0.20 -6.90 13.37
CA THR A 143 1.10 -7.57 13.54
C THR A 143 1.83 -7.07 14.78
N LEU A 144 2.77 -7.88 15.29
CA LEU A 144 3.68 -7.48 16.38
C LEU A 144 4.49 -6.21 16.01
N GLY A 145 4.74 -5.97 14.72
CA GLY A 145 5.43 -4.76 14.22
C GLY A 145 4.56 -3.50 14.17
N GLY A 146 3.31 -3.54 14.66
CA GLY A 146 2.41 -2.40 14.75
C GLY A 146 1.67 -2.06 13.45
N MET A 147 1.67 -2.94 12.44
CA MET A 147 0.78 -2.83 11.30
C MET A 147 -0.62 -3.28 11.70
N GLN A 148 -1.61 -2.45 11.46
CA GLN A 148 -3.01 -2.70 11.79
C GLN A 148 -3.84 -2.85 10.52
N LEU A 149 -4.68 -3.87 10.48
CA LEU A 149 -5.73 -4.02 9.49
C LEU A 149 -7.02 -3.41 10.06
N TRP A 150 -7.43 -2.30 9.48
CA TRP A 150 -8.69 -1.64 9.78
C TRP A 150 -9.77 -2.17 8.85
N GLY A 151 -10.94 -2.48 9.38
CA GLY A 151 -12.07 -3.01 8.62
C GLY A 151 -13.38 -2.33 8.96
N LEU A 152 -14.21 -2.13 7.93
CA LEU A 152 -15.61 -1.73 8.03
C LEU A 152 -16.48 -2.86 7.42
N VAL A 153 -17.35 -3.47 8.22
CA VAL A 153 -18.34 -4.42 7.71
C VAL A 153 -19.48 -3.66 7.06
N LEU A 154 -19.80 -4.00 5.81
CA LEU A 154 -20.82 -3.35 5.02
C LEU A 154 -22.13 -4.12 5.02
N GLN A 155 -22.08 -5.45 4.97
CA GLN A 155 -23.25 -6.32 4.94
C GLN A 155 -22.91 -7.75 5.36
N GLY A 156 -23.88 -8.42 6.00
CA GLY A 156 -23.84 -9.84 6.34
C GLY A 156 -22.88 -10.25 7.46
N PRO A 157 -22.96 -11.47 7.94
CA PRO A 157 -21.91 -12.07 8.76
C PRO A 157 -20.73 -12.44 7.85
N VAL A 158 -19.58 -11.83 8.07
CA VAL A 158 -18.39 -12.03 7.26
C VAL A 158 -17.26 -12.54 8.11
N ALA A 159 -16.56 -13.59 7.65
CA ALA A 159 -15.24 -13.88 8.15
C ALA A 159 -14.33 -12.69 7.80
N LEU A 160 -13.86 -11.98 8.83
CA LEU A 160 -12.99 -10.83 8.61
C LEU A 160 -11.64 -11.29 8.07
N PRO A 161 -11.11 -10.62 7.05
CA PRO A 161 -9.78 -10.87 6.56
C PRO A 161 -8.71 -10.69 7.62
N LEU A 162 -7.63 -11.44 7.52
CA LEU A 162 -6.54 -11.49 8.49
C LEU A 162 -5.20 -11.18 7.81
N LEU A 163 -4.26 -10.70 8.60
CA LEU A 163 -2.87 -10.58 8.18
C LEU A 163 -2.17 -11.95 8.29
N PRO A 164 -1.24 -12.27 7.40
CA PRO A 164 -0.36 -13.41 7.59
C PRO A 164 0.38 -13.31 8.92
N GLN A 165 0.60 -14.44 9.56
CA GLN A 165 1.39 -14.53 10.80
C GLN A 165 2.75 -15.20 10.55
N ASP A 166 3.01 -15.62 9.33
CA ASP A 166 4.17 -16.41 8.90
C ASP A 166 5.30 -15.55 8.31
N TRP A 167 5.39 -14.25 8.68
CA TRP A 167 6.41 -13.32 8.16
C TRP A 167 7.84 -13.81 8.33
N ARG A 168 8.17 -14.37 9.49
CA ARG A 168 9.50 -14.93 9.75
C ARG A 168 9.82 -16.10 8.82
N SER A 169 8.86 -17.00 8.63
CA SER A 169 9.01 -18.13 7.71
C SER A 169 9.18 -17.67 6.26
N ARG A 170 8.39 -16.69 5.82
CA ARG A 170 8.52 -16.10 4.49
C ARG A 170 9.87 -15.41 4.29
N ALA A 171 10.34 -14.70 5.30
CA ALA A 171 11.65 -14.07 5.25
C ALA A 171 12.77 -15.15 5.16
N ALA A 172 12.70 -16.21 5.95
CA ALA A 172 13.66 -17.31 5.92
C ALA A 172 13.71 -18.01 4.55
N GLN A 173 12.57 -18.13 3.86
CA GLN A 173 12.48 -18.70 2.50
C GLN A 173 13.20 -17.85 1.44
N LEU A 174 13.49 -16.58 1.73
CA LEU A 174 14.31 -15.75 0.85
C LEU A 174 15.76 -16.21 0.81
N GLY A 175 16.22 -16.99 1.79
CA GLY A 175 17.54 -17.60 1.81
C GLY A 175 18.69 -16.62 2.11
N PRO A 176 19.94 -17.02 1.82
CA PRO A 176 21.12 -16.25 2.18
C PRO A 176 21.32 -15.01 1.32
N GLY A 177 22.11 -14.06 1.85
CA GLY A 177 22.47 -12.81 1.20
C GLY A 177 21.43 -11.71 1.37
N LEU A 178 21.66 -10.61 0.66
CA LEU A 178 20.77 -9.45 0.58
C LEU A 178 19.70 -9.69 -0.49
N VAL A 179 18.45 -9.78 -0.07
CA VAL A 179 17.31 -9.94 -0.97
C VAL A 179 16.38 -8.75 -0.82
N ILE A 180 16.05 -8.11 -1.95
CA ILE A 180 15.11 -7.01 -1.98
C ILE A 180 13.88 -7.45 -2.77
N GLN A 181 12.73 -7.51 -2.10
CA GLN A 181 11.44 -7.72 -2.78
C GLN A 181 10.85 -6.38 -3.20
N THR A 182 10.42 -6.27 -4.45
CA THR A 182 9.77 -5.07 -4.98
C THR A 182 8.46 -5.43 -5.67
N LEU A 183 7.46 -4.58 -5.53
CA LEU A 183 6.14 -4.75 -6.11
C LEU A 183 5.98 -4.07 -7.48
N GLY A 184 7.02 -3.72 -8.16
CA GLY A 184 6.92 -3.05 -9.47
C GLY A 184 6.37 -1.61 -9.42
N HIS A 185 6.04 -1.08 -8.25
CA HIS A 185 5.64 0.31 -8.10
C HIS A 185 6.82 1.25 -8.37
N GLY A 186 6.68 2.09 -9.38
CA GLY A 186 7.42 3.31 -9.61
C GLY A 186 8.96 3.23 -9.68
N ASP A 187 9.52 4.16 -10.41
CA ASP A 187 10.97 4.26 -10.66
C ASP A 187 11.80 4.44 -9.38
N ARG A 188 11.24 5.06 -8.35
CA ARG A 188 11.96 5.33 -7.11
C ARG A 188 12.23 4.08 -6.27
N ASN A 189 11.27 3.15 -6.16
CA ASN A 189 11.49 1.88 -5.48
C ASN A 189 12.50 1.03 -6.24
N ARG A 190 12.47 1.08 -7.57
CA ARG A 190 13.45 0.46 -8.42
C ARG A 190 14.83 1.07 -8.18
N SER A 191 14.99 2.38 -8.27
CA SER A 191 16.25 3.09 -8.04
C SER A 191 16.83 2.83 -6.65
N ARG A 192 15.96 2.82 -5.63
CA ARG A 192 16.34 2.51 -4.24
C ARG A 192 16.82 1.06 -4.10
N ALA A 193 16.14 0.12 -4.72
CA ALA A 193 16.54 -1.29 -4.73
C ALA A 193 17.85 -1.49 -5.46
N GLU A 194 18.01 -0.88 -6.62
CA GLU A 194 19.24 -0.93 -7.43
C GLU A 194 20.44 -0.35 -6.68
N THR A 195 20.26 0.78 -5.99
CA THR A 195 21.31 1.38 -5.15
C THR A 195 21.76 0.43 -4.04
N LEU A 196 20.81 -0.16 -3.29
CA LEU A 196 21.15 -1.12 -2.23
C LEU A 196 21.82 -2.37 -2.77
N LEU A 197 21.38 -2.88 -3.92
CA LEU A 197 22.01 -4.03 -4.56
C LEU A 197 23.43 -3.74 -5.02
N THR A 198 23.67 -2.56 -5.57
CA THR A 198 25.01 -2.11 -5.97
C THR A 198 25.93 -2.03 -4.76
N MET A 199 25.52 -1.33 -3.70
CA MET A 199 26.28 -1.26 -2.44
C MET A 199 26.57 -2.64 -1.85
N GLY A 200 25.60 -3.55 -1.90
CA GLY A 200 25.77 -4.93 -1.43
C GLY A 200 26.83 -5.69 -2.23
N ARG A 201 26.78 -5.61 -3.56
CA ARG A 201 27.75 -6.27 -4.45
C ARG A 201 29.16 -5.72 -4.28
N GLU A 202 29.32 -4.41 -4.19
CA GLU A 202 30.60 -3.75 -3.95
C GLU A 202 31.23 -4.17 -2.62
N ALA A 203 30.40 -4.47 -1.61
CA ALA A 203 30.86 -4.99 -0.32
C ALA A 203 30.99 -6.52 -0.28
N GLY A 204 30.89 -7.23 -1.41
CA GLY A 204 31.00 -8.68 -1.48
C GLY A 204 29.82 -9.45 -0.89
N VAL A 205 28.67 -8.78 -0.67
CA VAL A 205 27.46 -9.43 -0.18
C VAL A 205 26.69 -10.02 -1.37
N LEU A 206 26.37 -11.31 -1.33
CA LEU A 206 25.45 -11.91 -2.30
C LEU A 206 24.16 -11.12 -2.32
N SER A 207 23.80 -10.53 -3.47
CA SER A 207 22.69 -9.58 -3.56
C SER A 207 21.80 -9.88 -4.76
N ARG A 208 20.47 -9.96 -4.54
CA ARG A 208 19.50 -10.20 -5.60
C ARG A 208 18.19 -9.44 -5.41
N LEU A 209 17.52 -9.19 -6.52
CA LEU A 209 16.18 -8.63 -6.58
C LEU A 209 15.15 -9.76 -6.74
N ASP A 210 14.11 -9.73 -5.96
CA ASP A 210 12.94 -10.60 -6.08
C ASP A 210 11.72 -9.76 -6.49
N HIS A 211 11.32 -9.88 -7.74
CA HIS A 211 10.17 -9.16 -8.27
C HIS A 211 8.87 -9.88 -7.93
N ILE A 212 8.01 -9.21 -7.21
CA ILE A 212 6.62 -9.59 -7.02
C ILE A 212 5.82 -9.02 -8.19
N ARG A 213 5.26 -9.89 -9.03
CA ARG A 213 4.63 -9.50 -10.31
C ARG A 213 3.12 -9.65 -10.32
N THR A 214 2.55 -10.32 -9.33
CA THR A 214 1.10 -10.58 -9.29
C THR A 214 0.56 -10.39 -7.86
N ALA A 215 -0.73 -10.12 -7.76
CA ALA A 215 -1.45 -10.05 -6.48
C ALA A 215 -1.30 -11.35 -5.68
N GLU A 216 -1.34 -12.51 -6.35
CA GLU A 216 -1.14 -13.80 -5.70
C GLU A 216 0.26 -13.94 -5.09
N GLN A 217 1.31 -13.57 -5.84
CA GLN A 217 2.67 -13.54 -5.31
C GLN A 217 2.81 -12.60 -4.12
N ALA A 218 2.17 -11.42 -4.16
CA ALA A 218 2.18 -10.49 -3.04
C ALA A 218 1.54 -11.11 -1.78
N ARG A 219 0.41 -11.77 -1.93
CA ARG A 219 -0.28 -12.44 -0.80
C ARG A 219 0.50 -13.61 -0.24
N THR A 220 1.19 -14.39 -1.08
CA THR A 220 1.82 -15.66 -0.66
C THR A 220 3.30 -15.53 -0.34
N ARG A 221 4.03 -14.63 -0.99
CA ARG A 221 5.50 -14.56 -0.94
C ARG A 221 6.05 -13.31 -0.27
N LEU A 222 5.27 -12.21 -0.21
CA LEU A 222 5.77 -10.98 0.40
C LEU A 222 6.12 -11.24 1.87
N ALA A 223 7.35 -10.92 2.26
CA ALA A 223 7.88 -11.24 3.58
C ALA A 223 7.65 -10.15 4.64
N CYS A 224 7.04 -9.03 4.27
CA CYS A 224 6.70 -7.97 5.21
C CYS A 224 5.30 -7.37 4.95
N PRO A 225 4.62 -6.85 5.97
CA PRO A 225 3.28 -6.29 5.83
C PRO A 225 3.26 -4.92 5.13
N ASP A 226 4.38 -4.26 5.01
CA ASP A 226 4.46 -2.88 4.50
C ASP A 226 4.24 -2.74 2.99
N ALA A 227 4.28 -3.85 2.29
CA ALA A 227 3.82 -4.04 0.92
C ALA A 227 4.44 -3.18 -0.22
N MET A 228 5.32 -2.23 0.05
CA MET A 228 5.95 -1.43 -1.02
C MET A 228 7.31 -2.02 -1.45
N SER A 229 8.11 -2.40 -0.48
CA SER A 229 9.35 -3.13 -0.66
C SER A 229 9.73 -3.83 0.63
N CYS A 230 10.38 -4.98 0.52
CA CYS A 230 10.90 -5.72 1.66
C CYS A 230 12.39 -5.95 1.45
N VAL A 231 13.19 -5.64 2.46
CA VAL A 231 14.63 -5.91 2.46
C VAL A 231 14.93 -6.99 3.49
N ALA A 232 15.52 -8.08 3.04
CA ALA A 232 15.95 -9.19 3.88
C ALA A 232 17.44 -9.43 3.75
N LEU A 233 18.08 -9.82 4.84
CA LEU A 233 19.48 -10.24 4.89
C LEU A 233 19.55 -11.61 5.58
N ASP A 234 20.08 -12.60 4.87
CA ASP A 234 20.20 -13.98 5.37
C ASP A 234 18.88 -14.55 5.93
N GLY A 235 17.78 -14.25 5.25
CA GLY A 235 16.44 -14.70 5.64
C GLY A 235 15.79 -13.93 6.78
N GLU A 236 16.35 -12.80 7.20
CA GLU A 236 15.78 -11.92 8.23
C GLU A 236 15.46 -10.53 7.67
N ILE A 237 14.31 -9.97 8.05
CA ILE A 237 13.92 -8.62 7.61
C ILE A 237 14.87 -7.57 8.20
N VAL A 238 15.34 -6.69 7.33
CA VAL A 238 16.20 -5.56 7.67
C VAL A 238 15.38 -4.27 7.66
N GLY A 239 15.28 -3.65 8.83
CA GLY A 239 14.71 -2.32 8.96
C GLY A 239 13.20 -2.23 8.74
N LYS A 240 12.74 -1.00 8.56
CA LYS A 240 11.35 -0.64 8.25
C LYS A 240 11.28 -0.05 6.84
N SER A 241 10.15 -0.18 6.18
CA SER A 241 9.95 0.36 4.82
C SER A 241 10.22 1.88 4.72
N ALA A 242 9.99 2.62 5.80
CA ALA A 242 10.27 4.05 5.88
C ALA A 242 11.77 4.41 5.99
N TRP A 243 12.65 3.44 6.19
CA TRP A 243 14.09 3.73 6.30
C TRP A 243 14.68 4.16 4.95
N SER A 244 15.55 5.16 4.99
CA SER A 244 16.31 5.56 3.81
C SER A 244 17.28 4.45 3.35
N VAL A 245 17.77 4.54 2.12
CA VAL A 245 18.83 3.64 1.61
C VAL A 245 20.02 3.60 2.56
N MET A 246 20.44 4.74 3.08
CA MET A 246 21.60 4.83 3.99
C MET A 246 21.34 4.17 5.34
N GLN A 247 20.14 4.32 5.92
CA GLN A 247 19.76 3.64 7.15
C GLN A 247 19.71 2.12 6.98
N LEU A 248 19.14 1.65 5.87
CA LEU A 248 19.14 0.22 5.53
C LEU A 248 20.56 -0.30 5.36
N TRP A 249 21.40 0.44 4.63
CA TRP A 249 22.79 0.07 4.40
C TRP A 249 23.63 0.02 5.69
N GLN A 250 23.48 1.01 6.56
CA GLN A 250 24.13 0.99 7.87
C GLN A 250 23.79 -0.25 8.70
N GLU A 251 22.50 -0.64 8.69
CA GLU A 251 22.07 -1.83 9.40
C GLU A 251 22.61 -3.12 8.75
N ILE A 252 22.65 -3.19 7.43
CA ILE A 252 23.26 -4.32 6.70
C ILE A 252 24.74 -4.45 7.06
N ARG A 253 25.49 -3.35 7.02
CA ARG A 253 26.90 -3.33 7.41
C ARG A 253 27.11 -3.81 8.85
N ARG A 254 26.30 -3.31 9.77
CA ARG A 254 26.35 -3.69 11.19
C ARG A 254 26.15 -5.21 11.36
N ARG A 255 25.16 -5.81 10.67
CA ARG A 255 24.89 -7.25 10.76
C ARG A 255 25.98 -8.10 10.10
N LYS A 256 26.54 -7.65 9.01
CA LYS A 256 27.62 -8.35 8.28
C LYS A 256 29.02 -8.07 8.83
N ARG A 257 29.16 -7.14 9.78
CA ARG A 257 30.46 -6.70 10.33
C ARG A 257 31.43 -6.17 9.25
N LEU A 258 30.86 -5.39 8.30
CA LEU A 258 31.59 -4.76 7.19
C LEU A 258 32.15 -3.38 7.58
#